data_43927e08748b73270ca1e14da2729804
#
_entry.id   43927e08748b73270ca1e14da2729804
#
_cell.length_a   1.000
_cell.length_b   1.000
_cell.length_c   1.000
_cell.angle_alpha   90.00
_cell.angle_beta   90.00
_cell.angle_gamma   90.00
#
_symmetry.space_group_name_H-M   'P 1'
#
loop_
_entity.id
_entity.type
_entity.pdbx_description
1 polymer ?
#
loop_
_entity_poly.entity_id
_entity_poly.type
_entity_poly.pdbx_seq_one_letter_code
_entity_poly.pdbx_strand_id
1 'polypeptide(L)'
;EMCIRDRVWIAIAYNLFYAVAYPIYNTANSTLIPLSTRNSKQRGVLASFTNVAGLGVMGAGSMVFPILVSFVLKENRHLWFVAMLAIAIFAALTILLQFMFTRERVTEELANNVTEQNEGNASSAPSLVKQLKAVASEKTWWIVMLFYIGFQWSGAIKNGSMSYYCKWVLDNSYTGSVDAWGASQSLLSIMGAIPMAVAAVVVIPLCNKYGKRIICMLGMLLGAVGGVIAIIGNGNIVPVAVGVALKCLGSAPACYMILALLADVIDHIEYKSHIRTDGLTMSIYSSIMVAGTPICNAIFSAVLKGSGYNQNADV
;
A
#
# COMPACT_ATOMS: atom_id res chain seq x y z
N GLU A 1 12.18 -1.83 30.32
CA GLU A 1 10.69 -1.91 30.32
C GLU A 1 10.11 -0.56 29.94
N MET A 2 9.28 -0.54 28.90
CA MET A 2 8.60 0.68 28.45
C MET A 2 7.51 1.05 29.48
N CYS A 3 7.54 2.27 29.99
CA CYS A 3 6.57 2.75 30.98
C CYS A 3 5.15 2.65 30.42
N ILE A 4 4.14 2.34 31.24
CA ILE A 4 2.72 2.25 30.84
C ILE A 4 2.27 3.55 30.14
N ARG A 5 2.73 4.69 30.65
CA ARG A 5 2.46 6.02 30.05
C ARG A 5 2.97 6.10 28.60
N ASP A 6 4.14 5.56 28.30
CA ASP A 6 4.72 5.61 26.95
C ASP A 6 3.94 4.71 26.00
N ARG A 7 3.46 3.56 26.45
CA ARG A 7 2.61 2.65 25.66
C ARG A 7 1.27 3.31 25.30
N VAL A 8 0.64 3.97 26.25
CA VAL A 8 -0.62 4.69 26.02
C VAL A 8 -0.39 5.85 25.05
N TRP A 9 0.70 6.61 25.19
CA TRP A 9 1.02 7.70 24.30
C TRP A 9 1.26 7.24 22.86
N ILE A 10 2.00 6.15 22.67
CA ILE A 10 2.22 5.55 21.35
C ILE A 10 0.90 5.09 20.74
N ALA A 11 0.04 4.42 21.52
CA ALA A 11 -1.26 3.97 21.03
C ALA A 11 -2.15 5.16 20.59
N ILE A 12 -2.19 6.24 21.36
CA ILE A 12 -2.95 7.45 21.01
C ILE A 12 -2.37 8.09 19.74
N ALA A 13 -1.06 8.30 19.67
CA ALA A 13 -0.41 8.94 18.52
C ALA A 13 -0.59 8.12 17.24
N TYR A 14 -0.47 6.78 17.33
CA TYR A 14 -0.66 5.88 16.20
C TYR A 14 -2.10 5.93 15.68
N ASN A 15 -3.08 5.85 16.59
CA ASN A 15 -4.49 5.93 16.19
C ASN A 15 -4.85 7.32 15.63
N LEU A 16 -4.35 8.40 16.21
CA LEU A 16 -4.58 9.75 15.70
C LEU A 16 -4.03 9.91 14.27
N PHE A 17 -2.86 9.36 14.01
CA PHE A 17 -2.28 9.39 12.68
C PHE A 17 -3.08 8.56 11.68
N TYR A 18 -3.33 7.27 11.97
CA TYR A 18 -3.94 6.35 11.00
C TYR A 18 -5.46 6.51 10.87
N ALA A 19 -6.17 6.86 11.94
CA ALA A 19 -7.63 7.00 11.92
C ALA A 19 -8.09 8.41 11.53
N VAL A 20 -7.27 9.44 11.73
CA VAL A 20 -7.68 10.83 11.49
C VAL A 20 -6.80 11.51 10.44
N ALA A 21 -5.51 11.67 10.70
CA ALA A 21 -4.65 12.49 9.83
C ALA A 21 -4.46 11.87 8.44
N TYR A 22 -4.17 10.57 8.38
CA TYR A 22 -3.90 9.89 7.11
C TYR A 22 -5.13 9.82 6.19
N PRO A 23 -6.35 9.45 6.65
CA PRO A 23 -7.54 9.46 5.80
C PRO A 23 -7.90 10.85 5.28
N ILE A 24 -7.82 11.89 6.12
CA ILE A 24 -8.08 13.27 5.71
C ILE A 24 -7.12 13.68 4.59
N TYR A 25 -5.81 13.49 4.81
CA TYR A 25 -4.80 13.82 3.82
C TYR A 25 -4.98 13.02 2.52
N ASN A 26 -5.19 11.70 2.62
CA ASN A 26 -5.32 10.83 1.46
C ASN A 26 -6.57 11.15 0.64
N THR A 27 -7.69 11.45 1.28
CA THR A 27 -8.93 11.86 0.61
C THR A 27 -8.74 13.19 -0.09
N ALA A 28 -8.19 14.20 0.58
CA ALA A 28 -7.91 15.49 -0.01
C ALA A 28 -6.95 15.38 -1.21
N ASN A 29 -5.88 14.61 -1.07
CA ASN A 29 -4.89 14.42 -2.14
C ASN A 29 -5.47 13.67 -3.36
N SER A 30 -6.29 12.66 -3.15
CA SER A 30 -6.92 11.90 -4.23
C SER A 30 -7.96 12.72 -5.01
N THR A 31 -8.65 13.67 -4.36
CA THR A 31 -9.62 14.56 -5.00
C THR A 31 -8.97 15.70 -5.80
N LEU A 32 -7.72 16.05 -5.53
CA LEU A 32 -7.02 17.11 -6.27
C LEU A 32 -6.85 16.78 -7.76
N ILE A 33 -6.62 15.51 -8.12
CA ILE A 33 -6.42 15.10 -9.52
C ILE A 33 -7.65 15.40 -10.38
N PRO A 34 -8.87 14.96 -10.03
CA PRO A 34 -10.07 15.29 -10.80
C PRO A 34 -10.43 16.79 -10.78
N LEU A 35 -10.10 17.51 -9.69
CA LEU A 35 -10.38 18.94 -9.56
C LEU A 35 -9.36 19.85 -10.29
N SER A 36 -8.19 19.32 -10.65
CA SER A 36 -7.14 20.10 -11.30
C SER A 36 -7.39 20.34 -12.78
N THR A 37 -8.07 19.42 -13.52
CA THR A 37 -8.30 19.57 -14.95
C THR A 37 -9.50 18.77 -15.44
N ARG A 38 -10.25 19.33 -16.42
CA ARG A 38 -11.34 18.64 -17.13
C ARG A 38 -10.86 17.75 -18.27
N ASN A 39 -9.66 17.97 -18.78
CA ASN A 39 -9.14 17.20 -19.90
C ASN A 39 -8.71 15.79 -19.44
N SER A 40 -9.42 14.76 -19.92
CA SER A 40 -9.16 13.35 -19.58
C SER A 40 -7.71 12.92 -19.84
N LYS A 41 -7.08 13.40 -20.92
CA LYS A 41 -5.68 13.07 -21.21
C LYS A 41 -4.72 13.68 -20.19
N GLN A 42 -4.91 14.97 -19.85
CA GLN A 42 -4.08 15.64 -18.83
C GLN A 42 -4.28 15.04 -17.46
N ARG A 43 -5.52 14.64 -17.11
CA ARG A 43 -5.83 13.94 -15.87
C ARG A 43 -5.11 12.59 -15.78
N GLY A 44 -5.09 11.83 -16.89
CA GLY A 44 -4.34 10.57 -16.97
C GLY A 44 -2.84 10.76 -16.79
N VAL A 45 -2.25 11.77 -17.42
CA VAL A 45 -0.83 12.12 -17.25
C VAL A 45 -0.53 12.51 -15.79
N LEU A 46 -1.35 13.37 -15.18
CA LEU A 46 -1.18 13.81 -13.79
C LEU A 46 -1.26 12.63 -12.82
N ALA A 47 -2.26 11.76 -12.97
CA ALA A 47 -2.42 10.55 -12.17
C ALA A 47 -1.21 9.61 -12.31
N SER A 48 -0.69 9.44 -13.53
CA SER A 48 0.49 8.62 -13.80
C SER A 48 1.74 9.19 -13.10
N PHE A 49 1.96 10.50 -13.20
CA PHE A 49 3.07 11.17 -12.51
C PHE A 49 2.97 11.03 -10.98
N THR A 50 1.78 11.20 -10.42
CA THR A 50 1.55 11.04 -8.97
C THR A 50 1.85 9.61 -8.52
N ASN A 51 1.41 8.60 -9.29
CA ASN A 51 1.68 7.21 -8.97
C ASN A 51 3.17 6.86 -9.09
N VAL A 52 3.85 7.31 -10.16
CA VAL A 52 5.29 7.08 -10.35
C VAL A 52 6.10 7.76 -9.24
N ALA A 53 5.77 9.00 -8.90
CA ALA A 53 6.42 9.72 -7.81
C ALA A 53 6.20 9.02 -6.46
N GLY A 54 4.96 8.58 -6.18
CA GLY A 54 4.64 7.83 -4.96
C GLY A 54 5.41 6.53 -4.83
N LEU A 55 5.49 5.74 -5.90
CA LEU A 55 6.28 4.51 -5.94
C LEU A 55 7.78 4.80 -5.81
N GLY A 56 8.27 5.86 -6.44
CA GLY A 56 9.68 6.28 -6.35
C GLY A 56 10.06 6.67 -4.92
N VAL A 57 9.26 7.49 -4.26
CA VAL A 57 9.50 7.90 -2.86
C VAL A 57 9.38 6.72 -1.89
N MET A 58 8.38 5.85 -2.08
CA MET A 58 8.22 4.65 -1.26
C MET A 58 9.40 3.70 -1.44
N GLY A 59 9.87 3.52 -2.68
CA GLY A 59 11.05 2.72 -2.99
C GLY A 59 12.31 3.31 -2.34
N ALA A 60 12.58 4.60 -2.53
CA ALA A 60 13.72 5.28 -1.91
C ALA A 60 13.67 5.20 -0.37
N GLY A 61 12.51 5.42 0.23
CA GLY A 61 12.32 5.29 1.67
C GLY A 61 12.63 3.90 2.19
N SER A 62 12.17 2.86 1.50
CA SER A 62 12.43 1.47 1.88
C SER A 62 13.91 1.06 1.75
N MET A 63 14.69 1.78 0.95
CA MET A 63 16.14 1.58 0.81
C MET A 63 16.95 2.37 1.85
N VAL A 64 16.66 3.67 1.95
CA VAL A 64 17.48 4.60 2.76
C VAL A 64 17.21 4.41 4.24
N PHE A 65 15.97 4.20 4.65
CA PHE A 65 15.61 4.14 6.07
C PHE A 65 16.27 2.97 6.82
N PRO A 66 16.31 1.72 6.32
CA PRO A 66 17.01 0.63 7.00
C PRO A 66 18.54 0.87 7.14
N ILE A 67 19.16 1.46 6.12
CA ILE A 67 20.59 1.84 6.17
C ILE A 67 20.82 2.88 7.27
N LEU A 68 19.98 3.91 7.30
CA LEU A 68 20.06 4.97 8.32
C LEU A 68 19.86 4.40 9.73
N VAL A 69 18.96 3.46 9.92
CA VAL A 69 18.72 2.79 11.20
C VAL A 69 19.93 1.96 11.63
N SER A 70 20.49 1.14 10.74
CA SER A 70 21.55 0.20 11.09
C SER A 70 22.91 0.89 11.29
N PHE A 71 23.25 1.91 10.50
CA PHE A 71 24.57 2.54 10.54
C PHE A 71 24.62 3.83 11.36
N VAL A 72 23.54 4.64 11.36
CA VAL A 72 23.54 5.98 11.96
C VAL A 72 22.78 6.01 13.28
N LEU A 73 21.53 5.58 13.27
CA LEU A 73 20.66 5.71 14.45
C LEU A 73 21.04 4.71 15.55
N LYS A 74 21.33 3.45 15.20
CA LYS A 74 21.63 2.37 16.13
C LYS A 74 20.71 2.44 17.37
N GLU A 75 21.28 2.39 18.58
CA GLU A 75 20.54 2.50 19.85
C GLU A 75 20.53 3.92 20.44
N ASN A 76 21.04 4.92 19.72
CA ASN A 76 21.14 6.29 20.24
C ASN A 76 19.77 7.00 20.19
N ARG A 77 19.12 7.10 21.34
CA ARG A 77 17.77 7.69 21.51
C ARG A 77 17.71 9.15 21.03
N HIS A 78 18.78 9.93 21.20
CA HIS A 78 18.80 11.32 20.78
C HIS A 78 18.84 11.45 19.25
N LEU A 79 19.63 10.63 18.58
CA LEU A 79 19.69 10.61 17.12
C LEU A 79 18.36 10.18 16.50
N TRP A 80 17.65 9.23 17.13
CA TRP A 80 16.30 8.85 16.71
C TRP A 80 15.33 10.02 16.78
N PHE A 81 15.34 10.77 17.88
CA PHE A 81 14.48 11.95 18.03
C PHE A 81 14.77 13.00 16.96
N VAL A 82 16.05 13.35 16.75
CA VAL A 82 16.46 14.33 15.75
C VAL A 82 16.09 13.89 14.34
N ALA A 83 16.32 12.63 13.98
CA ALA A 83 15.99 12.11 12.67
C ALA A 83 14.46 12.13 12.41
N MET A 84 13.66 11.71 13.37
CA MET A 84 12.20 11.75 13.23
C MET A 84 11.67 13.18 13.16
N LEU A 85 12.23 14.10 13.93
CA LEU A 85 11.89 15.52 13.87
C LEU A 85 12.24 16.13 12.50
N ALA A 86 13.41 15.82 11.95
CA ALA A 86 13.82 16.28 10.62
C ALA A 86 12.88 15.76 9.52
N ILE A 87 12.50 14.47 9.56
CA ILE A 87 11.53 13.88 8.64
C ILE A 87 10.15 14.56 8.77
N ALA A 88 9.69 14.83 9.99
CA ALA A 88 8.41 15.49 10.24
C ALA A 88 8.39 16.93 9.70
N ILE A 89 9.47 17.69 9.91
CA ILE A 89 9.62 19.06 9.37
C ILE A 89 9.63 19.01 7.83
N PHE A 90 10.38 18.09 7.24
CA PHE A 90 10.43 17.93 5.79
C PHE A 90 9.05 17.57 5.21
N ALA A 91 8.31 16.66 5.85
CA ALA A 91 6.95 16.32 5.46
C ALA A 91 6.00 17.52 5.57
N ALA A 92 6.08 18.31 6.64
CA ALA A 92 5.27 19.51 6.81
C ALA A 92 5.57 20.55 5.72
N LEU A 93 6.85 20.77 5.40
CA LEU A 93 7.27 21.69 4.33
C LEU A 93 6.74 21.23 2.96
N THR A 94 6.82 19.93 2.64
CA THR A 94 6.33 19.40 1.37
C THR A 94 4.82 19.54 1.24
N ILE A 95 4.06 19.33 2.31
CA ILE A 95 2.59 19.53 2.33
C ILE A 95 2.25 21.03 2.15
N LEU A 96 2.99 21.92 2.80
CA LEU A 96 2.80 23.38 2.62
C LEU A 96 3.11 23.80 1.18
N LEU A 97 4.19 23.31 0.60
CA LEU A 97 4.52 23.55 -0.81
C LEU A 97 3.42 23.02 -1.74
N GLN A 98 2.92 21.82 -1.50
CA GLN A 98 1.79 21.27 -2.26
C GLN A 98 0.59 22.21 -2.19
N PHE A 99 0.22 22.67 -0.99
CA PHE A 99 -0.89 23.59 -0.80
C PHE A 99 -0.67 24.92 -1.56
N MET A 100 0.52 25.49 -1.52
CA MET A 100 0.84 26.77 -2.18
C MET A 100 0.82 26.68 -3.72
N PHE A 101 1.28 25.53 -4.28
CA PHE A 101 1.41 25.36 -5.73
C PHE A 101 0.20 24.68 -6.39
N THR A 102 -0.69 24.05 -5.60
CA THR A 102 -1.88 23.37 -6.14
C THR A 102 -3.08 24.31 -6.12
N ARG A 103 -3.73 24.51 -7.28
CA ARG A 103 -4.96 25.27 -7.41
C ARG A 103 -6.07 24.37 -7.97
N GLU A 104 -7.23 24.42 -7.35
CA GLU A 104 -8.45 23.82 -7.84
C GLU A 104 -9.01 24.69 -8.97
N ARG A 105 -8.95 24.23 -10.22
CA ARG A 105 -9.41 24.98 -11.39
C ARG A 105 -10.85 24.67 -11.77
N VAL A 106 -11.41 23.58 -11.29
CA VAL A 106 -12.71 23.06 -11.70
C VAL A 106 -13.82 23.41 -10.71
N THR A 107 -13.48 23.88 -9.51
CA THR A 107 -14.43 24.10 -8.39
C THR A 107 -15.42 25.23 -8.70
N GLU A 108 -14.96 26.34 -9.31
CA GLU A 108 -15.83 27.48 -9.63
C GLU A 108 -16.84 27.14 -10.74
N GLU A 109 -16.44 26.32 -11.72
CA GLU A 109 -17.32 25.90 -12.80
C GLU A 109 -18.32 24.80 -12.37
N LEU A 110 -17.94 23.94 -11.41
CA LEU A 110 -18.85 22.96 -10.84
C LEU A 110 -19.91 23.63 -9.93
N ALA A 111 -19.55 24.65 -9.17
CA ALA A 111 -20.50 25.41 -8.35
C ALA A 111 -21.60 26.06 -9.20
N ASN A 112 -21.24 26.62 -10.36
CA ASN A 112 -22.21 27.23 -11.26
C ASN A 112 -23.12 26.20 -11.95
N ASN A 113 -22.60 25.01 -12.33
CA ASN A 113 -23.38 23.96 -12.98
C ASN A 113 -24.27 23.16 -12.00
N VAL A 114 -23.90 23.06 -10.73
CA VAL A 114 -24.73 22.39 -9.69
C VAL A 114 -25.95 23.23 -9.34
N THR A 115 -25.86 24.55 -9.46
CA THR A 115 -27.03 25.44 -9.23
C THR A 115 -28.07 25.29 -10.35
N GLU A 116 -27.65 25.04 -11.60
CA GLU A 116 -28.56 24.83 -12.73
C GLU A 116 -29.13 23.39 -12.82
N GLN A 117 -28.43 22.37 -12.29
CA GLN A 117 -28.88 20.97 -12.33
C GLN A 117 -29.75 20.52 -11.14
N ASN A 118 -29.78 21.27 -10.04
CA ASN A 118 -30.57 20.91 -8.86
C ASN A 118 -32.07 21.21 -8.99
N GLU A 119 -32.52 21.83 -10.07
CA GLU A 119 -33.96 22.07 -10.32
C GLU A 119 -34.65 20.94 -11.12
N GLY A 120 -33.93 19.92 -11.57
CA GLY A 120 -34.54 18.92 -12.44
C GLY A 120 -34.02 17.50 -12.32
N ASN A 121 -33.97 16.87 -11.20
CA ASN A 121 -34.02 15.42 -10.97
C ASN A 121 -33.23 15.03 -9.70
N ALA A 122 -33.85 15.20 -8.55
CA ALA A 122 -33.53 14.40 -7.38
C ALA A 122 -34.05 12.98 -7.59
N SER A 123 -33.36 12.19 -8.46
CA SER A 123 -33.52 10.75 -8.41
C SER A 123 -32.92 10.29 -7.09
N SER A 124 -33.78 9.93 -6.13
CA SER A 124 -33.43 9.46 -4.81
C SER A 124 -32.35 8.38 -4.92
N ALA A 125 -31.15 8.68 -4.43
CA ALA A 125 -30.05 7.71 -4.38
C ALA A 125 -30.56 6.42 -3.73
N PRO A 126 -30.28 5.24 -4.30
CA PRO A 126 -30.80 3.98 -3.76
C PRO A 126 -30.33 3.82 -2.30
N SER A 127 -31.24 3.43 -1.42
CA SER A 127 -30.98 3.22 0.01
C SER A 127 -29.72 2.37 0.21
N LEU A 128 -28.86 2.74 1.17
CA LEU A 128 -27.63 2.00 1.52
C LEU A 128 -27.90 0.51 1.75
N VAL A 129 -29.04 0.14 2.31
CA VAL A 129 -29.44 -1.25 2.53
C VAL A 129 -29.64 -2.00 1.21
N LYS A 130 -30.22 -1.35 0.20
CA LYS A 130 -30.40 -1.93 -1.14
C LYS A 130 -29.05 -2.13 -1.84
N GLN A 131 -28.16 -1.16 -1.71
CA GLN A 131 -26.79 -1.27 -2.25
C GLN A 131 -26.01 -2.41 -1.57
N LEU A 132 -26.06 -2.50 -0.22
CA LEU A 132 -25.42 -3.58 0.54
C LEU A 132 -25.96 -4.95 0.11
N LYS A 133 -27.27 -5.09 -0.07
CA LYS A 133 -27.89 -6.34 -0.52
C LYS A 133 -27.45 -6.72 -1.94
N ALA A 134 -27.38 -5.76 -2.85
CA ALA A 134 -26.90 -5.96 -4.22
C ALA A 134 -25.46 -6.44 -4.25
N VAL A 135 -24.57 -5.80 -3.49
CA VAL A 135 -23.15 -6.15 -3.36
C VAL A 135 -22.97 -7.52 -2.69
N ALA A 136 -23.66 -7.77 -1.58
CA ALA A 136 -23.54 -9.02 -0.82
C ALA A 136 -24.06 -10.25 -1.58
N SER A 137 -25.00 -10.08 -2.49
CA SER A 137 -25.54 -11.18 -3.31
C SER A 137 -24.61 -11.60 -4.46
N GLU A 138 -23.62 -10.78 -4.82
CA GLU A 138 -22.74 -11.06 -5.96
C GLU A 138 -21.49 -11.85 -5.58
N LYS A 139 -21.39 -13.08 -6.10
CA LYS A 139 -20.21 -13.96 -5.89
C LYS A 139 -18.93 -13.36 -6.43
N THR A 140 -18.98 -12.69 -7.57
CA THR A 140 -17.80 -12.08 -8.21
C THR A 140 -17.17 -11.00 -7.32
N TRP A 141 -18.01 -10.22 -6.62
CA TRP A 141 -17.56 -9.23 -5.67
C TRP A 141 -16.76 -9.86 -4.52
N TRP A 142 -17.26 -10.92 -3.92
CA TRP A 142 -16.60 -11.64 -2.84
C TRP A 142 -15.24 -12.23 -3.28
N ILE A 143 -15.20 -12.80 -4.49
CA ILE A 143 -13.94 -13.36 -5.05
C ILE A 143 -12.88 -12.25 -5.19
N VAL A 144 -13.24 -11.09 -5.75
CA VAL A 144 -12.30 -9.99 -5.95
C VAL A 144 -11.88 -9.39 -4.61
N MET A 145 -12.79 -9.26 -3.64
CA MET A 145 -12.45 -8.75 -2.31
C MET A 145 -11.56 -9.72 -1.52
N LEU A 146 -11.82 -11.02 -1.54
CA LEU A 146 -10.95 -12.02 -0.93
C LEU A 146 -9.55 -12.05 -1.57
N PHE A 147 -9.50 -11.96 -2.91
CA PHE A 147 -8.25 -11.81 -3.63
C PHE A 147 -7.47 -10.56 -3.17
N TYR A 148 -8.15 -9.43 -3.03
CA TYR A 148 -7.55 -8.18 -2.57
C TYR A 148 -7.04 -8.27 -1.12
N ILE A 149 -7.84 -8.85 -0.22
CA ILE A 149 -7.43 -9.08 1.18
C ILE A 149 -6.17 -9.95 1.22
N GLY A 150 -6.15 -11.06 0.49
CA GLY A 150 -4.98 -11.96 0.42
C GLY A 150 -3.73 -11.25 -0.12
N PHE A 151 -3.88 -10.43 -1.16
CA PHE A 151 -2.80 -9.61 -1.71
C PHE A 151 -2.27 -8.61 -0.67
N GLN A 152 -3.14 -7.83 -0.02
CA GLN A 152 -2.76 -6.84 0.98
C GLN A 152 -2.07 -7.48 2.20
N TRP A 153 -2.61 -8.58 2.69
CA TRP A 153 -2.02 -9.29 3.84
C TRP A 153 -0.65 -9.87 3.51
N SER A 154 -0.50 -10.48 2.33
CA SER A 154 0.80 -10.98 1.87
C SER A 154 1.86 -9.87 1.81
N GLY A 155 1.47 -8.68 1.33
CA GLY A 155 2.34 -7.50 1.30
C GLY A 155 2.69 -6.98 2.69
N ALA A 156 1.70 -6.84 3.56
CA ALA A 156 1.87 -6.31 4.91
C ALA A 156 2.74 -7.24 5.79
N ILE A 157 2.49 -8.56 5.76
CA ILE A 157 3.31 -9.55 6.49
C ILE A 157 4.75 -9.53 5.97
N LYS A 158 4.95 -9.55 4.65
CA LYS A 158 6.29 -9.46 4.06
C LYS A 158 7.04 -8.22 4.54
N ASN A 159 6.41 -7.05 4.47
CA ASN A 159 7.06 -5.79 4.85
C ASN A 159 7.32 -5.72 6.37
N GLY A 160 6.38 -6.19 7.19
CA GLY A 160 6.51 -6.22 8.65
C GLY A 160 7.58 -7.20 9.14
N SER A 161 7.72 -8.36 8.50
CA SER A 161 8.70 -9.39 8.88
C SER A 161 10.10 -9.16 8.32
N MET A 162 10.26 -8.32 7.29
CA MET A 162 11.51 -8.18 6.53
C MET A 162 12.71 -7.80 7.41
N SER A 163 12.53 -6.83 8.31
CA SER A 163 13.62 -6.38 9.21
C SER A 163 14.06 -7.48 10.18
N TYR A 164 13.10 -8.24 10.72
CA TYR A 164 13.39 -9.38 11.60
C TYR A 164 14.13 -10.49 10.84
N TYR A 165 13.67 -10.80 9.62
CA TYR A 165 14.28 -11.80 8.77
C TYR A 165 15.74 -11.43 8.42
N CYS A 166 15.99 -10.18 8.03
CA CYS A 166 17.33 -9.70 7.71
C CYS A 166 18.26 -9.67 8.93
N LYS A 167 17.72 -9.40 10.12
CA LYS A 167 18.53 -9.32 11.35
C LYS A 167 18.88 -10.70 11.92
N TRP A 168 17.94 -11.67 11.88
CA TRP A 168 18.06 -12.91 12.67
C TRP A 168 18.21 -14.18 11.84
N VAL A 169 17.79 -14.18 10.59
CA VAL A 169 17.76 -15.39 9.74
C VAL A 169 18.75 -15.30 8.58
N LEU A 170 18.92 -14.11 8.01
CA LEU A 170 19.78 -13.92 6.85
C LEU A 170 21.25 -13.90 7.26
N ASP A 171 22.06 -14.65 6.51
CA ASP A 171 23.52 -14.60 6.64
C ASP A 171 24.04 -13.27 6.09
N ASN A 172 24.50 -12.39 6.97
CA ASN A 172 25.04 -11.08 6.64
C ASN A 172 26.57 -11.06 6.47
N SER A 173 27.23 -12.21 6.51
CA SER A 173 28.71 -12.34 6.44
C SER A 173 29.31 -11.67 5.20
N TYR A 174 28.56 -11.63 4.08
CA TYR A 174 29.00 -10.98 2.84
C TYR A 174 29.16 -9.45 2.95
N THR A 175 28.58 -8.80 3.98
CA THR A 175 28.69 -7.34 4.20
C THR A 175 29.87 -6.97 5.07
N GLY A 176 30.64 -7.95 5.56
CA GLY A 176 31.81 -7.72 6.42
C GLY A 176 31.49 -7.39 7.90
N SER A 177 30.20 -7.26 8.25
CA SER A 177 29.77 -7.08 9.64
C SER A 177 28.37 -7.66 9.86
N VAL A 178 28.17 -8.35 10.99
CA VAL A 178 26.87 -8.93 11.37
C VAL A 178 25.82 -7.83 11.60
N ASP A 179 26.24 -6.64 11.98
CA ASP A 179 25.37 -5.48 12.22
C ASP A 179 24.83 -4.80 10.93
N ALA A 180 25.26 -5.24 9.76
CA ALA A 180 24.88 -4.63 8.49
C ALA A 180 23.52 -5.14 7.92
N TRP A 181 22.63 -5.67 8.78
CA TRP A 181 21.29 -6.15 8.37
C TRP A 181 20.48 -5.12 7.56
N GLY A 182 20.70 -3.82 7.81
CA GLY A 182 20.04 -2.77 7.05
C GLY A 182 20.49 -2.68 5.59
N ALA A 183 21.75 -3.01 5.29
CA ALA A 183 22.26 -3.10 3.92
C ALA A 183 21.60 -4.28 3.19
N SER A 184 21.46 -5.43 3.85
CA SER A 184 20.77 -6.61 3.33
C SER A 184 19.29 -6.33 3.06
N GLN A 185 18.60 -5.65 3.99
CA GLN A 185 17.21 -5.24 3.80
C GLN A 185 17.07 -4.29 2.63
N SER A 186 17.96 -3.33 2.48
CA SER A 186 17.95 -2.38 1.37
C SER A 186 18.16 -3.07 0.04
N LEU A 187 19.11 -4.02 -0.04
CA LEU A 187 19.36 -4.82 -1.22
C LEU A 187 18.12 -5.64 -1.61
N LEU A 188 17.47 -6.30 -0.66
CA LEU A 188 16.23 -7.05 -0.92
C LEU A 188 15.09 -6.13 -1.36
N SER A 189 15.02 -4.90 -0.83
CA SER A 189 14.04 -3.89 -1.25
C SER A 189 14.27 -3.47 -2.70
N ILE A 190 15.52 -3.26 -3.12
CA ILE A 190 15.89 -2.96 -4.52
C ILE A 190 15.51 -4.12 -5.43
N MET A 191 15.86 -5.35 -5.04
CA MET A 191 15.56 -6.56 -5.81
C MET A 191 14.05 -6.79 -5.98
N GLY A 192 13.23 -6.27 -5.08
CA GLY A 192 11.77 -6.25 -5.21
C GLY A 192 11.25 -5.08 -6.04
N ALA A 193 11.81 -3.88 -5.86
CA ALA A 193 11.32 -2.65 -6.49
C ALA A 193 11.57 -2.61 -8.00
N ILE A 194 12.74 -3.05 -8.47
CA ILE A 194 13.09 -3.03 -9.90
C ILE A 194 12.14 -3.91 -10.73
N PRO A 195 11.92 -5.20 -10.40
CA PRO A 195 10.97 -6.03 -11.16
C PRO A 195 9.55 -5.48 -11.13
N MET A 196 9.14 -4.89 -10.01
CA MET A 196 7.80 -4.29 -9.89
C MET A 196 7.65 -3.06 -10.78
N ALA A 197 8.68 -2.21 -10.90
CA ALA A 197 8.68 -1.06 -11.80
C ALA A 197 8.63 -1.48 -13.27
N VAL A 198 9.40 -2.50 -13.67
CA VAL A 198 9.35 -3.07 -15.02
C VAL A 198 7.97 -3.67 -15.30
N ALA A 199 7.40 -4.39 -14.35
CA ALA A 199 6.07 -4.98 -14.48
C ALA A 199 4.97 -3.93 -14.68
N ALA A 200 5.12 -2.71 -14.16
CA ALA A 200 4.14 -1.64 -14.38
C ALA A 200 3.89 -1.35 -15.87
N VAL A 201 4.95 -1.43 -16.67
CA VAL A 201 4.86 -1.19 -18.14
C VAL A 201 4.32 -2.42 -18.87
N VAL A 202 4.70 -3.64 -18.43
CA VAL A 202 4.41 -4.90 -19.13
C VAL A 202 3.02 -5.45 -18.80
N VAL A 203 2.54 -5.24 -17.57
CA VAL A 203 1.27 -5.80 -17.09
C VAL A 203 0.06 -5.29 -17.87
N ILE A 204 0.03 -4.01 -18.21
CA ILE A 204 -1.12 -3.40 -18.92
C ILE A 204 -1.35 -4.07 -20.29
N PRO A 205 -0.37 -4.14 -21.21
CA PRO A 205 -0.56 -4.82 -22.50
C PRO A 205 -0.83 -6.33 -22.35
N LEU A 206 -0.23 -6.99 -21.35
CA LEU A 206 -0.52 -8.39 -21.07
C LEU A 206 -1.97 -8.62 -20.66
N CYS A 207 -2.48 -7.79 -19.75
CA CYS A 207 -3.87 -7.85 -19.31
C CYS A 207 -4.86 -7.58 -20.45
N ASN A 208 -4.53 -6.68 -21.38
CA ASN A 208 -5.36 -6.41 -22.55
C ASN A 208 -5.39 -7.60 -23.54
N LYS A 209 -4.28 -8.35 -23.65
CA LYS A 209 -4.18 -9.49 -24.58
C LYS A 209 -4.78 -10.78 -24.01
N TYR A 210 -4.53 -11.10 -22.74
CA TYR A 210 -4.88 -12.40 -22.14
C TYR A 210 -6.02 -12.29 -21.10
N GLY A 211 -6.45 -11.07 -20.79
CA GLY A 211 -7.49 -10.82 -19.78
C GLY A 211 -6.92 -10.60 -18.37
N LYS A 212 -7.50 -9.67 -17.65
CA LYS A 212 -7.07 -9.24 -16.30
C LYS A 212 -7.06 -10.41 -15.29
N ARG A 213 -8.10 -11.27 -15.33
CA ARG A 213 -8.26 -12.41 -14.41
C ARG A 213 -7.10 -13.41 -14.52
N ILE A 214 -6.75 -13.81 -15.75
CA ILE A 214 -5.72 -14.84 -16.00
C ILE A 214 -4.34 -14.30 -15.55
N ILE A 215 -4.02 -13.07 -15.92
CA ILE A 215 -2.74 -12.46 -15.58
C ILE A 215 -2.60 -12.25 -14.07
N CYS A 216 -3.66 -11.85 -13.35
CA CYS A 216 -3.62 -11.77 -11.90
C CYS A 216 -3.43 -13.14 -11.23
N MET A 217 -4.09 -14.20 -11.72
CA MET A 217 -3.90 -15.56 -11.21
C MET A 217 -2.49 -16.08 -11.44
N LEU A 218 -1.96 -15.92 -12.65
CA LEU A 218 -0.59 -16.33 -12.99
C LEU A 218 0.45 -15.53 -12.18
N GLY A 219 0.20 -14.23 -11.97
CA GLY A 219 1.02 -13.40 -11.12
C GLY A 219 1.08 -13.91 -9.68
N MET A 220 -0.06 -14.24 -9.09
CA MET A 220 -0.10 -14.79 -7.72
C MET A 220 0.60 -16.14 -7.61
N LEU A 221 0.46 -17.01 -8.62
CA LEU A 221 1.20 -18.28 -8.68
C LEU A 221 2.71 -18.05 -8.77
N LEU A 222 3.15 -17.12 -9.62
CA LEU A 222 4.57 -16.75 -9.71
C LEU A 222 5.08 -16.20 -8.36
N GLY A 223 4.27 -15.38 -7.68
CA GLY A 223 4.57 -14.87 -6.35
C GLY A 223 4.69 -15.97 -5.29
N ALA A 224 3.84 -17.00 -5.35
CA ALA A 224 3.91 -18.15 -4.46
C ALA A 224 5.19 -18.98 -4.71
N VAL A 225 5.55 -19.22 -5.96
CA VAL A 225 6.83 -19.89 -6.34
C VAL A 225 8.01 -19.09 -5.79
N GLY A 226 8.01 -17.74 -5.93
CA GLY A 226 9.04 -16.89 -5.37
C GLY A 226 9.15 -17.03 -3.84
N GLY A 227 8.01 -17.12 -3.13
CA GLY A 227 7.98 -17.38 -1.69
C GLY A 227 8.61 -18.72 -1.31
N VAL A 228 8.32 -19.79 -2.05
CA VAL A 228 8.91 -21.12 -1.82
C VAL A 228 10.43 -21.11 -2.05
N ILE A 229 10.90 -20.45 -3.09
CA ILE A 229 12.35 -20.30 -3.37
C ILE A 229 13.05 -19.58 -2.21
N ALA A 230 12.43 -18.49 -1.68
CA ALA A 230 12.98 -17.76 -0.55
C ALA A 230 13.09 -18.63 0.72
N ILE A 231 12.12 -19.53 0.97
CA ILE A 231 12.13 -20.46 2.10
C ILE A 231 13.25 -21.50 1.93
N ILE A 232 13.38 -22.10 0.74
CA ILE A 232 14.41 -23.11 0.44
C ILE A 232 15.82 -22.50 0.55
N GLY A 233 15.95 -21.20 0.32
CA GLY A 233 17.22 -20.47 0.40
C GLY A 233 17.88 -20.48 1.77
N ASN A 234 17.15 -20.83 2.84
CA ASN A 234 17.66 -21.06 4.20
C ASN A 234 18.68 -20.00 4.68
N GLY A 235 18.34 -18.71 4.53
CA GLY A 235 19.18 -17.61 4.96
C GLY A 235 20.24 -17.12 3.97
N ASN A 236 20.50 -17.82 2.86
CA ASN A 236 21.37 -17.34 1.81
C ASN A 236 20.74 -16.16 1.05
N ILE A 237 21.52 -15.06 0.88
CA ILE A 237 21.02 -13.83 0.24
C ILE A 237 20.55 -14.02 -1.20
N VAL A 238 21.24 -14.85 -2.00
CA VAL A 238 20.98 -15.01 -3.44
C VAL A 238 19.62 -15.62 -3.71
N PRO A 239 19.26 -16.81 -3.20
CA PRO A 239 17.93 -17.39 -3.42
C PRO A 239 16.82 -16.58 -2.78
N VAL A 240 17.08 -15.92 -1.65
CA VAL A 240 16.11 -15.02 -1.01
C VAL A 240 15.85 -13.80 -1.89
N ALA A 241 16.88 -13.18 -2.46
CA ALA A 241 16.74 -12.04 -3.38
C ALA A 241 15.95 -12.42 -4.64
N VAL A 242 16.24 -13.57 -5.23
CA VAL A 242 15.48 -14.12 -6.38
C VAL A 242 14.03 -14.37 -5.99
N GLY A 243 13.78 -14.96 -4.83
CA GLY A 243 12.45 -15.22 -4.32
C GLY A 243 11.64 -13.93 -4.10
N VAL A 244 12.26 -12.90 -3.49
CA VAL A 244 11.64 -11.58 -3.31
C VAL A 244 11.35 -10.91 -4.65
N ALA A 245 12.28 -10.98 -5.61
CA ALA A 245 12.08 -10.41 -6.95
C ALA A 245 10.88 -11.06 -7.67
N LEU A 246 10.82 -12.41 -7.67
CA LEU A 246 9.70 -13.15 -8.25
C LEU A 246 8.37 -12.87 -7.53
N LYS A 247 8.39 -12.76 -6.20
CA LYS A 247 7.20 -12.38 -5.42
C LYS A 247 6.70 -11.00 -5.79
N CYS A 248 7.59 -10.02 -5.90
CA CYS A 248 7.22 -8.65 -6.26
C CYS A 248 6.73 -8.56 -7.71
N LEU A 249 7.39 -9.23 -8.65
CA LEU A 249 6.95 -9.34 -10.02
C LEU A 249 5.56 -9.99 -10.12
N GLY A 250 5.34 -11.06 -9.39
CA GLY A 250 4.08 -11.78 -9.35
C GLY A 250 2.93 -11.00 -8.70
N SER A 251 3.24 -10.12 -7.76
CA SER A 251 2.23 -9.25 -7.11
C SER A 251 1.87 -8.00 -7.93
N ALA A 252 2.66 -7.65 -8.94
CA ALA A 252 2.45 -6.46 -9.76
C ALA A 252 1.09 -6.43 -10.49
N PRO A 253 0.60 -7.50 -11.15
CA PRO A 253 -0.71 -7.49 -11.77
C PRO A 253 -1.83 -7.18 -10.77
N ALA A 254 -1.78 -7.75 -9.57
CA ALA A 254 -2.75 -7.46 -8.52
C ALA A 254 -2.67 -5.98 -8.09
N CYS A 255 -1.47 -5.43 -7.91
CA CYS A 255 -1.26 -4.06 -7.51
C CYS A 255 -1.84 -3.05 -8.52
N TYR A 256 -1.58 -3.26 -9.81
CA TYR A 256 -1.94 -2.30 -10.85
C TYR A 256 -3.36 -2.47 -11.38
N MET A 257 -3.94 -3.68 -11.32
CA MET A 257 -5.23 -4.00 -11.93
C MET A 257 -6.40 -4.06 -10.94
N ILE A 258 -6.17 -3.96 -9.64
CA ILE A 258 -7.24 -4.13 -8.64
C ILE A 258 -8.39 -3.13 -8.82
N LEU A 259 -8.08 -1.86 -9.08
CA LEU A 259 -9.10 -0.84 -9.31
C LEU A 259 -9.88 -1.10 -10.60
N ALA A 260 -9.21 -1.60 -11.64
CA ALA A 260 -9.86 -1.99 -12.88
C ALA A 260 -10.73 -3.26 -12.72
N LEU A 261 -10.34 -4.20 -11.88
CA LEU A 261 -11.16 -5.36 -11.53
C LEU A 261 -12.39 -4.95 -10.71
N LEU A 262 -12.23 -4.01 -9.77
CA LEU A 262 -13.35 -3.48 -8.99
C LEU A 262 -14.35 -2.73 -9.87
N ALA A 263 -13.87 -1.92 -10.82
CA ALA A 263 -14.74 -1.24 -11.78
C ALA A 263 -15.55 -2.25 -12.61
N ASP A 264 -14.89 -3.29 -13.14
CA ASP A 264 -15.59 -4.37 -13.89
C ASP A 264 -16.67 -5.07 -13.04
N VAL A 265 -16.44 -5.25 -11.74
CA VAL A 265 -17.41 -5.85 -10.80
C VAL A 265 -18.57 -4.88 -10.53
N ILE A 266 -18.31 -3.60 -10.37
CA ILE A 266 -19.34 -2.58 -10.18
C ILE A 266 -20.26 -2.52 -11.40
N ASP A 267 -19.69 -2.50 -12.60
CA ASP A 267 -20.46 -2.51 -13.86
C ASP A 267 -21.31 -3.79 -13.98
N HIS A 268 -20.77 -4.93 -13.54
CA HIS A 268 -21.51 -6.20 -13.51
C HIS A 268 -22.70 -6.17 -12.53
N ILE A 269 -22.50 -5.59 -11.33
CA ILE A 269 -23.57 -5.41 -10.34
C ILE A 269 -24.65 -4.46 -10.89
N GLU A 270 -24.24 -3.36 -11.51
CA GLU A 270 -25.16 -2.39 -12.12
C GLU A 270 -26.01 -3.05 -13.22
N TYR A 271 -25.38 -3.82 -14.11
CA TYR A 271 -26.09 -4.56 -15.16
C TYR A 271 -27.16 -5.52 -14.61
N LYS A 272 -26.86 -6.19 -13.49
CA LYS A 272 -27.75 -7.21 -12.92
C LYS A 272 -28.82 -6.66 -11.97
N SER A 273 -28.47 -5.68 -11.16
CA SER A 273 -29.34 -5.13 -10.11
C SER A 273 -29.97 -3.79 -10.45
N HIS A 274 -29.50 -3.14 -11.53
CA HIS A 274 -29.83 -1.76 -11.90
C HIS A 274 -29.53 -0.74 -10.77
N ILE A 275 -28.62 -1.11 -9.86
CA ILE A 275 -28.19 -0.28 -8.73
C ILE A 275 -26.68 -0.05 -8.86
N ARG A 276 -26.29 1.21 -8.97
CA ARG A 276 -24.88 1.59 -8.99
C ARG A 276 -24.31 1.63 -7.58
N THR A 277 -23.19 0.92 -7.34
CA THR A 277 -22.61 0.69 -6.01
C THR A 277 -21.18 1.22 -5.87
N ASP A 278 -20.78 2.22 -6.69
CA ASP A 278 -19.41 2.75 -6.70
C ASP A 278 -18.95 3.19 -5.31
N GLY A 279 -19.73 4.06 -4.66
CA GLY A 279 -19.39 4.64 -3.38
C GLY A 279 -19.20 3.60 -2.28
N LEU A 280 -20.11 2.63 -2.20
CA LEU A 280 -20.07 1.56 -1.21
C LEU A 280 -18.86 0.63 -1.43
N THR A 281 -18.66 0.17 -2.67
CA THR A 281 -17.54 -0.73 -3.02
C THR A 281 -16.19 -0.06 -2.77
N MET A 282 -16.03 1.21 -3.16
CA MET A 282 -14.78 1.96 -2.93
C MET A 282 -14.56 2.27 -1.45
N SER A 283 -15.61 2.50 -0.67
CA SER A 283 -15.49 2.69 0.79
C SER A 283 -15.02 1.40 1.47
N ILE A 284 -15.56 0.24 1.10
CA ILE A 284 -15.12 -1.06 1.64
C ILE A 284 -13.67 -1.35 1.21
N TYR A 285 -13.32 -1.11 -0.05
CA TYR A 285 -11.96 -1.24 -0.56
C TYR A 285 -10.97 -0.40 0.25
N SER A 286 -11.26 0.88 0.46
CA SER A 286 -10.42 1.80 1.23
C SER A 286 -10.30 1.39 2.69
N SER A 287 -11.39 0.92 3.30
CA SER A 287 -11.39 0.42 4.68
C SER A 287 -10.49 -0.81 4.85
N ILE A 288 -10.53 -1.75 3.91
CA ILE A 288 -9.66 -2.93 3.91
C ILE A 288 -8.19 -2.52 3.73
N MET A 289 -7.92 -1.54 2.86
CA MET A 289 -6.57 -1.02 2.64
C MET A 289 -5.98 -0.43 3.93
N VAL A 290 -6.75 0.39 4.64
CA VAL A 290 -6.29 1.03 5.88
C VAL A 290 -6.17 0.04 7.04
N ALA A 291 -7.15 -0.84 7.22
CA ALA A 291 -7.18 -1.81 8.31
C ALA A 291 -6.18 -2.98 8.14
N GLY A 292 -5.81 -3.31 6.91
CA GLY A 292 -4.98 -4.48 6.61
C GLY A 292 -3.63 -4.46 7.31
N THR A 293 -2.90 -3.35 7.24
CA THR A 293 -1.54 -3.23 7.83
C THR A 293 -1.54 -3.35 9.35
N PRO A 294 -2.37 -2.63 10.13
CA PRO A 294 -2.43 -2.79 11.58
C PRO A 294 -2.82 -4.20 12.02
N ILE A 295 -3.79 -4.83 11.36
CA ILE A 295 -4.23 -6.20 11.67
C ILE A 295 -3.08 -7.18 11.42
N CYS A 296 -2.42 -7.11 10.27
CA CYS A 296 -1.28 -7.99 9.96
C CYS A 296 -0.11 -7.81 10.93
N ASN A 297 0.19 -6.58 11.33
CA ASN A 297 1.23 -6.30 12.33
C ASN A 297 0.85 -6.85 13.72
N ALA A 298 -0.41 -6.77 14.10
CA ALA A 298 -0.90 -7.35 15.35
C ALA A 298 -0.79 -8.88 15.35
N ILE A 299 -1.20 -9.54 14.25
CA ILE A 299 -1.06 -11.00 14.08
C ILE A 299 0.42 -11.40 14.11
N PHE A 300 1.27 -10.69 13.37
CA PHE A 300 2.71 -10.97 13.33
C PHE A 300 3.34 -10.84 14.73
N SER A 301 3.02 -9.78 15.48
CA SER A 301 3.50 -9.58 16.85
C SER A 301 3.00 -10.67 17.81
N ALA A 302 1.75 -11.13 17.65
CA ALA A 302 1.19 -12.21 18.43
C ALA A 302 1.92 -13.55 18.16
N VAL A 303 2.23 -13.83 16.89
CA VAL A 303 3.00 -15.03 16.49
C VAL A 303 4.43 -14.97 17.05
N LEU A 304 5.11 -13.83 16.95
CA LEU A 304 6.45 -13.65 17.54
C LEU A 304 6.44 -13.88 19.04
N LYS A 305 5.47 -13.31 19.75
CA LYS A 305 5.32 -13.51 21.19
C LYS A 305 5.05 -14.98 21.55
N GLY A 306 4.20 -15.64 20.75
CA GLY A 306 3.86 -17.07 20.94
C GLY A 306 5.02 -18.02 20.64
N SER A 307 5.95 -17.65 19.74
CA SER A 307 7.16 -18.42 19.44
C SER A 307 8.29 -18.24 20.45
N GLY A 308 8.08 -17.45 21.51
CA GLY A 308 9.11 -17.23 22.55
C GLY A 308 10.21 -16.23 22.12
N TYR A 309 9.99 -15.46 21.06
CA TYR A 309 10.95 -14.44 20.62
C TYR A 309 11.24 -13.44 21.75
N ASN A 310 12.51 -13.37 22.14
CA ASN A 310 13.00 -12.40 23.12
C ASN A 310 14.01 -11.46 22.46
N GLN A 311 13.70 -10.18 22.44
CA GLN A 311 14.52 -9.15 21.79
C GLN A 311 15.89 -8.96 22.47
N ASN A 312 16.01 -9.36 23.72
CA ASN A 312 17.21 -9.22 24.55
C ASN A 312 17.99 -10.55 24.70
N ALA A 313 17.62 -11.60 23.99
CA ALA A 313 18.42 -12.82 23.98
C ALA A 313 19.67 -12.53 23.13
N ASP A 314 20.81 -12.40 23.80
CA ASP A 314 22.11 -12.45 23.16
C ASP A 314 22.25 -13.82 22.47
N VAL A 315 22.53 -13.79 21.16
CA VAL A 315 22.82 -15.00 20.38
C VAL A 315 24.28 -15.31 20.46
#